data_bed6507a9c5818b66cbec29e264c79da
#
_entry.id   bed6507a9c5818b66cbec29e264c79da
#
_cell.length_a   1.000
_cell.length_b   1.000
_cell.length_c   1.000
_cell.angle_alpha   90.00
_cell.angle_beta   90.00
_cell.angle_gamma   90.00
#
_symmetry.space_group_name_H-M   'P 1'
#
loop_
_entity.id
_entity.type
_entity.pdbx_description
1 polymer ?
#
loop_
_entity_poly.entity_id
_entity_poly.type
_entity_poly.pdbx_seq_one_letter_code
_entity_poly.pdbx_strand_id
1 'polypeptide(L)'
;MERKVMILSAGVGSGHNSAAAALQRNLANRPDVSTVTTLDILTTTPEFYRTVYDDGYFEMVAKAPWLVGWGYDQADAPFQLGSRVPWWDQINTTETVTRIKEFSPDIVLATHFLPARIVANLQSAQELFTRMAIITTDYDVQGLWITNTFSRIFLAREESRQYLIASGFPEDRLTASGIPVRYEFGQQVDRPAVLAQFGLRDGVPILLISAGAAGGPYALRIVQQMQARTEPFQAVVVCGHNADLKRDMDTLVGDDTDRFHVLGFTTAMPDLMRVASIFVGKPGGLSSSEAMAAGLPMALINPIPGQEVRNSDYLLEQGAAVRNNYETTIGWKLGELLADPARLERMRAAAQATGRPGAASTVVNDMLGDRDGQLWISDKAQRSLREASHLDKPDRPASPKQRLRTLIDTSSGRSVALITDGQLKELSKVMWASGTGMTLERARLREITTLQLDPTLVTMLRNVLAHRPDLKVSIT
;
A
#
# COMPACT_ATOMS: atom_id res chain seq x y z
N MET A 1 -20.53 8.36 18.41
CA MET A 1 -19.48 9.36 18.70
C MET A 1 -18.77 9.69 17.40
N GLU A 2 -18.62 10.96 17.12
CA GLU A 2 -17.81 11.44 16.00
C GLU A 2 -16.32 11.15 16.27
N ARG A 3 -15.57 10.77 15.25
CA ARG A 3 -14.19 10.30 15.37
C ARG A 3 -13.22 11.25 14.69
N LYS A 4 -12.05 11.40 15.29
CA LYS A 4 -10.91 12.09 14.70
C LYS A 4 -10.06 11.11 13.93
N VAL A 5 -9.95 11.30 12.62
CA VAL A 5 -9.19 10.42 11.73
C VAL A 5 -7.93 11.12 11.22
N MET A 6 -6.78 10.48 11.36
CA MET A 6 -5.52 10.96 10.81
C MET A 6 -5.04 10.02 9.72
N ILE A 7 -4.79 10.55 8.54
CA ILE A 7 -4.19 9.80 7.43
C ILE A 7 -2.71 10.17 7.38
N LEU A 8 -1.85 9.16 7.48
CA LEU A 8 -0.40 9.32 7.48
C LEU A 8 0.20 8.71 6.23
N SER A 9 0.94 9.51 5.49
CA SER A 9 1.63 9.14 4.26
C SER A 9 3.11 9.51 4.34
N ALA A 10 3.89 9.08 3.36
CA ALA A 10 5.24 9.58 3.08
C ALA A 10 5.42 9.73 1.58
N GLY A 11 5.73 10.95 1.15
CA GLY A 11 5.76 11.35 -0.25
C GLY A 11 6.98 10.85 -1.03
N VAL A 12 7.41 9.62 -0.84
CA VAL A 12 8.40 8.96 -1.69
C VAL A 12 7.71 8.60 -3.01
N GLY A 13 7.86 9.48 -4.00
CA GLY A 13 7.01 9.45 -5.19
C GLY A 13 5.56 9.90 -4.91
N SER A 14 4.69 9.86 -5.91
CA SER A 14 3.31 10.37 -5.80
C SER A 14 2.29 9.32 -5.29
N GLY A 15 2.65 8.05 -5.26
CA GLY A 15 1.73 6.95 -5.02
C GLY A 15 1.05 7.01 -3.66
N HIS A 16 1.82 6.96 -2.58
CA HIS A 16 1.32 6.94 -1.20
C HIS A 16 0.40 8.12 -0.89
N ASN A 17 0.75 9.33 -1.37
CA ASN A 17 -0.06 10.54 -1.23
C ASN A 17 -1.36 10.45 -2.04
N SER A 18 -1.37 9.80 -3.20
CA SER A 18 -2.59 9.57 -3.98
C SER A 18 -3.56 8.63 -3.27
N ALA A 19 -3.06 7.56 -2.65
CA ALA A 19 -3.87 6.67 -1.80
C ALA A 19 -4.44 7.42 -0.58
N ALA A 20 -3.63 8.24 0.08
CA ALA A 20 -4.07 9.10 1.18
C ALA A 20 -5.19 10.07 0.75
N ALA A 21 -5.04 10.70 -0.41
CA ALA A 21 -6.06 11.60 -0.97
C ALA A 21 -7.37 10.87 -1.31
N ALA A 22 -7.31 9.62 -1.80
CA ALA A 22 -8.49 8.80 -2.05
C ALA A 22 -9.24 8.48 -0.75
N LEU A 23 -8.54 8.15 0.33
CA LEU A 23 -9.11 7.92 1.65
C LEU A 23 -9.71 9.21 2.23
N GLN A 24 -9.01 10.34 2.14
CA GLN A 24 -9.49 11.63 2.61
C GLN A 24 -10.83 12.02 1.95
N ARG A 25 -10.96 11.84 0.63
CA ARG A 25 -12.21 12.11 -0.09
C ARG A 25 -13.37 11.23 0.38
N ASN A 26 -13.11 9.96 0.69
CA ASN A 26 -14.13 9.06 1.22
C ASN A 26 -14.58 9.42 2.64
N LEU A 27 -13.73 10.09 3.41
CA LEU A 27 -14.02 10.53 4.79
C LEU A 27 -14.69 11.91 4.85
N ALA A 28 -14.53 12.76 3.81
CA ALA A 28 -14.88 14.19 3.84
C ALA A 28 -16.34 14.50 4.19
N ASN A 29 -17.28 13.58 3.91
CA ASN A 29 -18.71 13.79 4.14
C ASN A 29 -19.33 12.73 5.06
N ARG A 30 -18.50 12.11 5.92
CA ARG A 30 -18.97 11.07 6.83
C ARG A 30 -19.53 11.67 8.12
N PRO A 31 -20.80 11.37 8.47
CA PRO A 31 -21.43 11.93 9.66
C PRO A 31 -20.85 11.39 10.97
N ASP A 32 -20.13 10.29 10.92
CA ASP A 32 -19.47 9.62 12.04
C ASP A 32 -18.00 10.07 12.22
N VAL A 33 -17.56 11.11 11.48
CA VAL A 33 -16.20 11.67 11.53
C VAL A 33 -16.28 13.17 11.82
N SER A 34 -15.65 13.61 12.92
CA SER A 34 -15.59 15.03 13.29
C SER A 34 -14.50 15.80 12.57
N THR A 35 -13.35 15.16 12.38
CA THR A 35 -12.18 15.82 11.79
C THR A 35 -11.33 14.80 11.04
N VAL A 36 -10.89 15.17 9.83
CA VAL A 36 -9.92 14.41 9.04
C VAL A 36 -8.69 15.28 8.80
N THR A 37 -7.52 14.76 9.13
CA THR A 37 -6.24 15.42 8.84
C THR A 37 -5.37 14.45 8.06
N THR A 38 -4.80 14.92 6.95
CA THR A 38 -3.79 14.17 6.18
C THR A 38 -2.42 14.80 6.40
N LEU A 39 -1.44 13.99 6.74
CA LEU A 39 -0.07 14.42 6.97
C LEU A 39 0.88 13.56 6.14
N ASP A 40 1.58 14.20 5.20
CA ASP A 40 2.79 13.65 4.61
C ASP A 40 3.94 13.87 5.60
N ILE A 41 4.41 12.80 6.22
CA ILE A 41 5.41 12.90 7.28
C ILE A 41 6.75 13.46 6.80
N LEU A 42 7.09 13.33 5.53
CA LEU A 42 8.33 13.90 4.98
C LEU A 42 8.30 15.44 4.99
N THR A 43 7.11 16.06 4.99
CA THR A 43 6.97 17.52 5.11
C THR A 43 7.31 18.04 6.50
N THR A 44 7.32 17.18 7.51
CA THR A 44 7.64 17.48 8.91
C THR A 44 9.01 16.95 9.33
N THR A 45 9.81 16.51 8.38
CA THR A 45 11.19 16.06 8.62
C THR A 45 12.19 17.11 8.14
N PRO A 46 13.42 17.12 8.70
CA PRO A 46 14.48 17.99 8.20
C PRO A 46 14.74 17.77 6.70
N GLU A 47 15.09 18.84 5.98
CA GLU A 47 15.34 18.80 4.54
C GLU A 47 16.36 17.72 4.14
N PHE A 48 17.45 17.61 4.89
CA PHE A 48 18.47 16.59 4.68
C PHE A 48 17.89 15.17 4.75
N TYR A 49 17.02 14.89 5.72
CA TYR A 49 16.37 13.57 5.86
C TYR A 49 15.46 13.29 4.65
N ARG A 50 14.69 14.27 4.24
CA ARG A 50 13.82 14.18 3.06
C ARG A 50 14.62 13.91 1.79
N THR A 51 15.72 14.66 1.57
CA THR A 51 16.62 14.46 0.42
C THR A 51 17.19 13.03 0.40
N VAL A 52 17.62 12.48 1.54
CA VAL A 52 18.12 11.09 1.61
C VAL A 52 17.01 10.08 1.31
N TYR A 53 15.80 10.32 1.81
CA TYR A 53 14.68 9.38 1.65
C TYR A 53 14.05 9.42 0.25
N ASP A 54 13.98 10.57 -0.40
CA ASP A 54 13.35 10.77 -1.71
C ASP A 54 14.40 10.79 -2.82
N ASP A 55 15.25 11.82 -2.88
CA ASP A 55 16.27 11.95 -3.94
C ASP A 55 17.28 10.80 -3.89
N GLY A 56 17.73 10.41 -2.70
CA GLY A 56 18.67 9.31 -2.50
C GLY A 56 18.11 7.97 -2.99
N TYR A 57 16.82 7.72 -2.77
CA TYR A 57 16.14 6.54 -3.31
C TYR A 57 16.10 6.57 -4.85
N PHE A 58 15.68 7.67 -5.46
CA PHE A 58 15.63 7.78 -6.92
C PHE A 58 17.01 7.75 -7.56
N GLU A 59 18.02 8.35 -6.92
CA GLU A 59 19.41 8.26 -7.36
C GLU A 59 19.94 6.82 -7.31
N MET A 60 19.62 6.08 -6.25
CA MET A 60 19.96 4.66 -6.13
C MET A 60 19.24 3.81 -7.20
N VAL A 61 17.95 4.07 -7.45
CA VAL A 61 17.19 3.43 -8.53
C VAL A 61 17.84 3.69 -9.89
N ALA A 62 18.33 4.92 -10.13
CA ALA A 62 18.96 5.28 -11.40
C ALA A 62 20.36 4.69 -11.58
N LYS A 63 21.20 4.71 -10.51
CA LYS A 63 22.62 4.33 -10.59
C LYS A 63 22.91 2.87 -10.21
N ALA A 64 22.12 2.31 -9.30
CA ALA A 64 22.34 0.96 -8.77
C ALA A 64 21.01 0.20 -8.54
N PRO A 65 20.18 0.01 -9.60
CA PRO A 65 18.85 -0.61 -9.44
C PRO A 65 18.91 -2.03 -8.84
N TRP A 66 19.99 -2.77 -9.07
CA TRP A 66 20.21 -4.09 -8.48
C TRP A 66 20.32 -4.04 -6.94
N LEU A 67 20.88 -2.94 -6.38
CA LEU A 67 21.01 -2.77 -4.93
C LEU A 67 19.63 -2.51 -4.29
N VAL A 68 18.76 -1.78 -4.98
CA VAL A 68 17.37 -1.58 -4.56
C VAL A 68 16.63 -2.92 -4.51
N GLY A 69 16.72 -3.73 -5.56
CA GLY A 69 16.12 -5.07 -5.60
C GLY A 69 16.66 -5.98 -4.49
N TRP A 70 17.99 -6.00 -4.30
CA TRP A 70 18.61 -6.77 -3.23
C TRP A 70 18.13 -6.32 -1.84
N GLY A 71 18.08 -5.01 -1.58
CA GLY A 71 17.59 -4.45 -0.32
C GLY A 71 16.12 -4.78 -0.08
N TYR A 72 15.30 -4.75 -1.13
CA TYR A 72 13.92 -5.15 -1.08
C TYR A 72 13.77 -6.62 -0.64
N ASP A 73 14.53 -7.53 -1.26
CA ASP A 73 14.49 -8.96 -0.93
C ASP A 73 15.03 -9.26 0.49
N GLN A 74 15.97 -8.44 0.99
CA GLN A 74 16.46 -8.57 2.37
C GLN A 74 15.42 -8.17 3.43
N ALA A 75 14.43 -7.37 3.06
CA ALA A 75 13.37 -6.89 3.95
C ALA A 75 12.02 -7.62 3.73
N ASP A 76 11.99 -8.66 2.93
CA ASP A 76 10.77 -9.29 2.43
C ASP A 76 9.93 -9.97 3.53
N ALA A 77 10.59 -10.68 4.44
CA ALA A 77 9.87 -11.40 5.50
C ALA A 77 9.40 -10.47 6.64
N PRO A 78 8.19 -10.71 7.20
CA PRO A 78 7.73 -10.02 8.39
C PRO A 78 8.77 -10.03 9.52
N PHE A 79 8.99 -8.86 10.12
CA PHE A 79 9.94 -8.65 11.24
C PHE A 79 11.42 -8.97 10.94
N GLN A 80 11.83 -9.11 9.70
CA GLN A 80 13.22 -9.40 9.35
C GLN A 80 14.18 -8.31 9.82
N LEU A 81 13.81 -7.05 9.63
CA LEU A 81 14.56 -5.88 10.12
C LEU A 81 14.08 -5.40 11.50
N GLY A 82 13.32 -6.25 12.22
CA GLY A 82 12.71 -5.89 13.50
C GLY A 82 11.48 -4.98 13.35
N SER A 83 10.78 -4.75 14.46
CA SER A 83 9.56 -3.92 14.51
C SER A 83 9.82 -2.48 14.98
N ARG A 84 10.99 -2.20 15.58
CA ARG A 84 11.30 -0.88 16.12
C ARG A 84 11.68 0.10 15.01
N VAL A 85 11.31 1.35 15.19
CA VAL A 85 11.79 2.45 14.35
C VAL A 85 13.30 2.61 14.57
N PRO A 86 14.13 2.63 13.52
CA PRO A 86 15.55 2.91 13.64
C PRO A 86 15.81 4.24 14.37
N TRP A 87 16.89 4.35 15.14
CA TRP A 87 17.20 5.57 15.89
C TRP A 87 17.31 6.81 14.99
N TRP A 88 17.80 6.63 13.77
CA TRP A 88 17.88 7.67 12.75
C TRP A 88 16.50 8.22 12.38
N ASP A 89 15.53 7.35 12.16
CA ASP A 89 14.16 7.76 11.85
C ASP A 89 13.50 8.41 13.08
N GLN A 90 13.77 7.91 14.30
CA GLN A 90 13.22 8.48 15.53
C GLN A 90 13.62 9.94 15.71
N ILE A 91 14.90 10.28 15.52
CA ILE A 91 15.39 11.67 15.69
C ILE A 91 14.77 12.59 14.65
N ASN A 92 14.68 12.13 13.40
CA ASN A 92 14.24 12.97 12.28
C ASN A 92 12.70 13.09 12.17
N THR A 93 11.92 12.30 12.92
CA THR A 93 10.45 12.32 12.90
C THR A 93 9.82 12.91 14.17
N THR A 94 10.59 13.63 14.99
CA THR A 94 10.12 14.22 16.27
C THR A 94 8.94 15.16 16.07
N GLU A 95 8.96 16.01 15.04
CA GLU A 95 7.83 16.91 14.74
C GLU A 95 6.59 16.11 14.30
N THR A 96 6.75 15.07 13.51
CA THR A 96 5.67 14.14 13.16
C THR A 96 5.02 13.57 14.42
N VAL A 97 5.83 13.08 15.36
CA VAL A 97 5.35 12.53 16.64
C VAL A 97 4.57 13.57 17.43
N THR A 98 5.07 14.80 17.51
CA THR A 98 4.40 15.91 18.20
C THR A 98 3.03 16.17 17.58
N ARG A 99 2.95 16.31 16.25
CA ARG A 99 1.66 16.55 15.55
C ARG A 99 0.67 15.40 15.72
N ILE A 100 1.12 14.15 15.71
CA ILE A 100 0.25 12.99 15.98
C ILE A 100 -0.34 13.06 17.39
N LYS A 101 0.49 13.36 18.41
CA LYS A 101 0.06 13.45 19.81
C LYS A 101 -0.89 14.62 20.05
N GLU A 102 -0.61 15.79 19.49
CA GLU A 102 -1.45 16.98 19.59
C GLU A 102 -2.82 16.76 18.95
N PHE A 103 -2.86 16.14 17.77
CA PHE A 103 -4.12 15.81 17.11
C PHE A 103 -4.90 14.75 17.90
N SER A 104 -4.21 13.80 18.54
CA SER A 104 -4.81 12.70 19.31
C SER A 104 -5.90 11.95 18.53
N PRO A 105 -5.54 11.21 17.44
CA PRO A 105 -6.49 10.55 16.56
C PRO A 105 -7.16 9.35 17.22
N ASP A 106 -8.46 9.13 16.98
CA ASP A 106 -9.15 7.89 17.30
C ASP A 106 -8.76 6.77 16.32
N ILE A 107 -8.52 7.17 15.05
CA ILE A 107 -8.14 6.27 13.96
C ILE A 107 -6.96 6.85 13.18
N VAL A 108 -5.96 6.02 12.93
CA VAL A 108 -4.86 6.31 12.00
C VAL A 108 -4.98 5.39 10.78
N LEU A 109 -4.90 5.98 9.58
CA LEU A 109 -4.81 5.28 8.31
C LEU A 109 -3.42 5.52 7.73
N ALA A 110 -2.54 4.52 7.77
CA ALA A 110 -1.17 4.63 7.29
C ALA A 110 -1.03 4.07 5.87
N THR A 111 -0.73 4.92 4.90
CA THR A 111 -0.51 4.54 3.49
C THR A 111 0.95 4.33 3.14
N HIS A 112 1.83 4.34 4.15
CA HIS A 112 3.25 4.03 4.03
C HIS A 112 3.75 3.32 5.30
N PHE A 113 4.76 2.46 5.16
CA PHE A 113 5.28 1.67 6.29
C PHE A 113 5.93 2.52 7.38
N LEU A 114 6.61 3.62 7.03
CA LEU A 114 7.33 4.46 8.00
C LEU A 114 6.38 5.08 9.04
N PRO A 115 5.30 5.81 8.67
CA PRO A 115 4.35 6.30 9.66
C PRO A 115 3.65 5.17 10.43
N ALA A 116 3.38 4.02 9.82
CA ALA A 116 2.82 2.87 10.55
C ALA A 116 3.75 2.41 11.68
N ARG A 117 5.06 2.34 11.42
CA ARG A 117 6.08 1.99 12.43
C ARG A 117 6.20 3.05 13.53
N ILE A 118 6.12 4.34 13.20
CA ILE A 118 6.11 5.43 14.19
C ILE A 118 4.93 5.27 15.13
N VAL A 119 3.73 5.10 14.61
CA VAL A 119 2.51 4.92 15.41
C VAL A 119 2.60 3.66 16.28
N ALA A 120 3.04 2.52 15.72
CA ALA A 120 3.22 1.29 16.48
C ALA A 120 4.26 1.43 17.62
N ASN A 121 5.32 2.24 17.41
CA ASN A 121 6.29 2.54 18.44
C ASN A 121 5.69 3.38 19.59
N LEU A 122 4.88 4.40 19.26
CA LEU A 122 4.17 5.22 20.26
C LEU A 122 3.16 4.39 21.06
N GLN A 123 2.45 3.48 20.41
CA GLN A 123 1.53 2.55 21.07
C GLN A 123 2.28 1.61 22.01
N SER A 124 3.42 1.06 21.57
CA SER A 124 4.27 0.19 22.39
C SER A 124 4.87 0.91 23.61
N ALA A 125 5.13 2.21 23.47
CA ALA A 125 5.58 3.08 24.56
C ALA A 125 4.44 3.57 25.46
N GLN A 126 3.17 3.23 25.18
CA GLN A 126 1.97 3.74 25.87
C GLN A 126 1.79 5.28 25.76
N GLU A 127 2.29 5.86 24.69
CA GLU A 127 2.26 7.29 24.42
C GLU A 127 1.13 7.70 23.47
N LEU A 128 0.48 6.73 22.82
CA LEU A 128 -0.63 6.95 21.91
C LEU A 128 -1.66 5.81 22.02
N PHE A 129 -2.93 6.15 22.13
CA PHE A 129 -4.07 5.23 22.15
C PHE A 129 -4.95 5.51 20.94
N THR A 130 -4.74 4.78 19.86
CA THR A 130 -5.46 4.93 18.58
C THR A 130 -5.64 3.58 17.93
N ARG A 131 -6.63 3.45 17.06
CA ARG A 131 -6.74 2.28 16.16
C ARG A 131 -5.98 2.58 14.87
N MET A 132 -5.05 1.71 14.50
CA MET A 132 -4.23 1.92 13.31
C MET A 132 -4.55 0.88 12.24
N ALA A 133 -4.86 1.35 11.04
CA ALA A 133 -4.87 0.55 9.82
C ALA A 133 -3.58 0.76 9.03
N ILE A 134 -3.03 -0.35 8.53
CA ILE A 134 -1.93 -0.36 7.56
C ILE A 134 -2.55 -0.62 6.19
N ILE A 135 -2.28 0.23 5.22
CA ILE A 135 -2.82 0.12 3.87
C ILE A 135 -1.65 0.00 2.89
N THR A 136 -1.45 -1.20 2.33
CA THR A 136 -0.37 -1.43 1.37
C THR A 136 -0.66 -0.76 0.04
N THR A 137 0.37 -0.28 -0.62
CA THR A 137 0.28 0.46 -1.89
C THR A 137 1.04 -0.21 -3.03
N ASP A 138 1.46 -1.46 -2.80
CA ASP A 138 1.96 -2.39 -3.80
C ASP A 138 1.17 -3.69 -3.76
N TYR A 139 1.18 -4.47 -4.86
CA TYR A 139 0.40 -5.71 -4.92
C TYR A 139 0.94 -6.79 -3.99
N ASP A 140 2.25 -6.83 -3.78
CA ASP A 140 2.85 -7.70 -2.76
C ASP A 140 3.04 -6.98 -1.43
N VAL A 141 2.89 -7.74 -0.35
CA VAL A 141 3.19 -7.25 0.99
C VAL A 141 4.65 -7.53 1.34
N GLN A 142 5.40 -6.48 1.60
CA GLN A 142 6.77 -6.58 2.08
C GLN A 142 6.81 -6.53 3.62
N GLY A 143 7.80 -7.19 4.21
CA GLY A 143 7.94 -7.26 5.67
C GLY A 143 8.06 -5.92 6.39
N LEU A 144 8.52 -4.86 5.71
CA LEU A 144 8.57 -3.50 6.28
C LEU A 144 7.19 -2.95 6.66
N TRP A 145 6.12 -3.38 5.97
CA TRP A 145 4.75 -2.98 6.29
C TRP A 145 4.24 -3.55 7.61
N ILE A 146 4.85 -4.64 8.09
CA ILE A 146 4.35 -5.36 9.25
C ILE A 146 4.91 -4.78 10.54
N THR A 147 4.01 -4.34 11.40
CA THR A 147 4.33 -3.78 12.72
C THR A 147 3.89 -4.73 13.84
N ASN A 148 4.40 -4.53 15.05
CA ASN A 148 4.06 -5.35 16.22
C ASN A 148 2.68 -5.05 16.81
N THR A 149 2.02 -3.98 16.36
CA THR A 149 0.64 -3.66 16.72
C THR A 149 -0.08 -2.95 15.57
N PHE A 150 -1.33 -3.31 15.33
CA PHE A 150 -2.23 -2.70 14.35
C PHE A 150 -3.67 -3.16 14.62
N SER A 151 -4.68 -2.44 14.14
CA SER A 151 -6.06 -2.91 14.17
C SER A 151 -6.37 -3.80 12.97
N ARG A 152 -5.93 -3.39 11.78
CA ARG A 152 -6.19 -4.10 10.53
C ARG A 152 -5.11 -3.81 9.50
N ILE A 153 -4.82 -4.79 8.63
CA ILE A 153 -4.00 -4.60 7.43
C ILE A 153 -4.89 -4.76 6.21
N PHE A 154 -4.89 -3.75 5.36
CA PHE A 154 -5.54 -3.75 4.06
C PHE A 154 -4.50 -4.03 2.97
N LEU A 155 -4.74 -5.10 2.22
CA LEU A 155 -3.83 -5.67 1.25
C LEU A 155 -4.37 -5.48 -0.16
N ALA A 156 -3.48 -5.34 -1.12
CA ALA A 156 -3.85 -5.08 -2.50
C ALA A 156 -4.53 -6.27 -3.18
N ARG A 157 -4.16 -7.53 -2.81
CA ARG A 157 -4.67 -8.75 -3.43
C ARG A 157 -4.85 -9.88 -2.41
N GLU A 158 -5.67 -10.86 -2.80
CA GLU A 158 -5.99 -12.00 -1.93
C GLU A 158 -4.76 -12.88 -1.66
N GLU A 159 -3.86 -13.05 -2.62
CA GLU A 159 -2.65 -13.86 -2.42
C GLU A 159 -1.76 -13.31 -1.30
N SER A 160 -1.59 -11.98 -1.22
CA SER A 160 -0.87 -11.33 -0.11
C SER A 160 -1.57 -11.57 1.23
N ARG A 161 -2.91 -11.64 1.24
CA ARG A 161 -3.69 -12.01 2.42
C ARG A 161 -3.43 -13.46 2.81
N GLN A 162 -3.50 -14.39 1.88
CA GLN A 162 -3.24 -15.82 2.11
C GLN A 162 -1.79 -16.07 2.58
N TYR A 163 -0.82 -15.33 2.03
CA TYR A 163 0.56 -15.39 2.49
C TYR A 163 0.69 -15.04 3.98
N LEU A 164 0.06 -13.95 4.43
CA LEU A 164 0.09 -13.57 5.86
C LEU A 164 -0.65 -14.59 6.74
N ILE A 165 -1.79 -15.14 6.30
CA ILE A 165 -2.51 -16.19 7.01
C ILE A 165 -1.62 -17.44 7.14
N ALA A 166 -1.01 -17.88 6.04
CA ALA A 166 -0.10 -19.03 6.03
C ALA A 166 1.15 -18.80 6.92
N SER A 167 1.58 -17.53 7.05
CA SER A 167 2.64 -17.15 7.97
C SER A 167 2.20 -17.16 9.44
N GLY A 168 0.90 -17.25 9.74
CA GLY A 168 0.34 -17.33 11.09
C GLY A 168 -0.35 -16.07 11.61
N PHE A 169 -0.62 -15.09 10.74
CA PHE A 169 -1.39 -13.89 11.13
C PHE A 169 -2.89 -14.23 11.23
N PRO A 170 -3.64 -13.65 12.20
CA PRO A 170 -5.06 -13.87 12.34
C PRO A 170 -5.84 -13.33 11.13
N GLU A 171 -6.68 -14.18 10.55
CA GLU A 171 -7.47 -13.87 9.35
C GLU A 171 -8.42 -12.70 9.53
N ASP A 172 -9.02 -12.56 10.73
CA ASP A 172 -9.96 -11.48 11.07
C ASP A 172 -9.31 -10.08 11.09
N ARG A 173 -7.98 -9.99 10.99
CA ARG A 173 -7.22 -8.76 10.96
C ARG A 173 -6.74 -8.36 9.57
N LEU A 174 -7.06 -9.14 8.55
CA LEU A 174 -6.55 -8.99 7.19
C LEU A 174 -7.70 -8.84 6.20
N THR A 175 -7.65 -7.80 5.36
CA THR A 175 -8.65 -7.55 4.32
C THR A 175 -7.97 -7.33 2.97
N ALA A 176 -8.33 -8.11 1.95
CA ALA A 176 -7.91 -7.86 0.57
C ALA A 176 -8.83 -6.82 -0.07
N SER A 177 -8.54 -5.54 0.17
CA SER A 177 -9.37 -4.41 -0.29
C SER A 177 -9.05 -3.93 -1.70
N GLY A 178 -7.85 -4.18 -2.18
CA GLY A 178 -7.22 -3.41 -3.24
C GLY A 178 -6.50 -2.18 -2.73
N ILE A 179 -5.71 -1.53 -3.57
CA ILE A 179 -5.04 -0.26 -3.26
C ILE A 179 -6.06 0.88 -3.40
N PRO A 180 -6.19 1.77 -2.41
CA PRO A 180 -7.12 2.89 -2.49
C PRO A 180 -6.82 3.82 -3.67
N VAL A 181 -7.78 3.95 -4.57
CA VAL A 181 -7.77 4.89 -5.68
C VAL A 181 -8.94 5.83 -5.58
N ARG A 182 -8.86 6.98 -6.24
CA ARG A 182 -9.99 7.91 -6.33
C ARG A 182 -11.15 7.21 -7.06
N TYR A 183 -12.38 7.37 -6.54
CA TYR A 183 -13.55 6.69 -7.07
C TYR A 183 -13.83 7.05 -8.53
N GLU A 184 -13.39 8.24 -8.98
CA GLU A 184 -13.56 8.73 -10.35
C GLU A 184 -12.97 7.80 -11.41
N PHE A 185 -11.88 7.05 -11.07
CA PHE A 185 -11.32 6.06 -12.00
C PHE A 185 -12.28 4.92 -12.36
N GLY A 186 -13.23 4.59 -11.47
CA GLY A 186 -14.26 3.58 -11.71
C GLY A 186 -15.55 4.11 -12.32
N GLN A 187 -15.69 5.44 -12.46
CA GLN A 187 -16.95 6.05 -12.92
C GLN A 187 -17.05 6.07 -14.45
N GLN A 188 -18.30 6.08 -14.93
CA GLN A 188 -18.56 6.37 -16.33
C GLN A 188 -18.26 7.84 -16.63
N VAL A 189 -17.73 8.12 -17.82
CA VAL A 189 -17.45 9.48 -18.29
C VAL A 189 -18.26 9.78 -19.55
N ASP A 190 -18.55 11.05 -19.76
CA ASP A 190 -19.07 11.52 -21.05
C ASP A 190 -17.93 11.49 -22.08
N ARG A 191 -17.80 10.33 -22.75
CA ARG A 191 -16.70 10.11 -23.72
C ARG A 191 -16.62 11.20 -24.78
N PRO A 192 -17.72 11.62 -25.47
CA PRO A 192 -17.69 12.72 -26.42
C PRO A 192 -17.14 14.03 -25.82
N ALA A 193 -17.56 14.39 -24.61
CA ALA A 193 -17.07 15.61 -23.95
C ALA A 193 -15.58 15.52 -23.63
N VAL A 194 -15.10 14.38 -23.12
CA VAL A 194 -13.68 14.16 -22.83
C VAL A 194 -12.85 14.22 -24.13
N LEU A 195 -13.28 13.54 -25.19
CA LEU A 195 -12.58 13.58 -26.48
C LEU A 195 -12.50 15.01 -27.02
N ALA A 196 -13.59 15.77 -26.98
CA ALA A 196 -13.60 17.18 -27.43
C ALA A 196 -12.65 18.05 -26.59
N GLN A 197 -12.62 17.86 -25.25
CA GLN A 197 -11.75 18.61 -24.34
C GLN A 197 -10.27 18.46 -24.69
N PHE A 198 -9.85 17.27 -25.13
CA PHE A 198 -8.45 16.99 -25.43
C PHE A 198 -8.14 16.95 -26.94
N GLY A 199 -9.07 17.34 -27.79
CA GLY A 199 -8.90 17.35 -29.24
C GLY A 199 -8.74 15.96 -29.86
N LEU A 200 -9.30 14.92 -29.20
CA LEU A 200 -9.17 13.53 -29.61
C LEU A 200 -10.32 13.13 -30.54
N ARG A 201 -10.02 12.25 -31.49
CA ARG A 201 -11.01 11.71 -32.45
C ARG A 201 -11.60 10.41 -31.92
N ASP A 202 -12.89 10.25 -32.07
CA ASP A 202 -13.55 8.98 -31.75
C ASP A 202 -13.27 7.90 -32.80
N GLY A 203 -13.36 6.65 -32.43
CA GLY A 203 -13.12 5.50 -33.31
C GLY A 203 -11.64 5.23 -33.63
N VAL A 204 -10.71 6.06 -33.16
CA VAL A 204 -9.26 5.85 -33.30
C VAL A 204 -8.67 5.44 -31.95
N PRO A 205 -7.88 4.35 -31.85
CA PRO A 205 -7.26 3.92 -30.60
C PRO A 205 -6.43 5.06 -29.96
N ILE A 206 -6.53 5.18 -28.63
CA ILE A 206 -5.82 6.21 -27.85
C ILE A 206 -4.79 5.54 -26.95
N LEU A 207 -3.53 5.86 -27.16
CA LEU A 207 -2.42 5.51 -26.26
C LEU A 207 -2.31 6.58 -25.18
N LEU A 208 -2.45 6.23 -23.90
CA LEU A 208 -2.15 7.13 -22.79
C LEU A 208 -0.75 6.83 -22.27
N ILE A 209 0.23 7.67 -22.65
CA ILE A 209 1.64 7.52 -22.28
C ILE A 209 1.90 8.39 -21.07
N SER A 210 2.25 7.77 -19.95
CA SER A 210 2.58 8.50 -18.72
C SER A 210 4.08 8.43 -18.42
N ALA A 211 4.72 9.57 -18.34
CA ALA A 211 6.11 9.68 -17.92
C ALA A 211 6.32 9.55 -16.39
N GLY A 212 5.21 9.40 -15.63
CA GLY A 212 5.21 9.47 -14.18
C GLY A 212 5.23 10.91 -13.65
N ALA A 213 5.04 11.11 -12.35
CA ALA A 213 4.95 12.45 -11.76
C ALA A 213 6.26 13.24 -11.93
N ALA A 214 7.41 12.57 -11.83
CA ALA A 214 8.74 13.17 -12.02
C ALA A 214 9.15 13.33 -13.49
N GLY A 215 8.42 12.72 -14.44
CA GLY A 215 8.70 12.81 -15.87
C GLY A 215 9.93 12.04 -16.33
N GLY A 216 9.79 10.74 -16.59
CA GLY A 216 10.88 9.89 -17.06
C GLY A 216 11.21 10.06 -18.56
N PRO A 217 12.49 10.07 -18.97
CA PRO A 217 12.91 10.32 -20.35
C PRO A 217 12.52 9.20 -21.34
N TYR A 218 12.09 8.05 -20.84
CA TYR A 218 11.64 6.93 -21.68
C TYR A 218 10.42 7.29 -22.55
N ALA A 219 9.61 8.27 -22.13
CA ALA A 219 8.46 8.73 -22.90
C ALA A 219 8.87 9.31 -24.26
N LEU A 220 10.01 10.04 -24.35
CA LEU A 220 10.56 10.53 -25.61
C LEU A 220 10.86 9.38 -26.58
N ARG A 221 11.49 8.30 -26.11
CA ARG A 221 11.80 7.14 -26.93
C ARG A 221 10.57 6.42 -27.45
N ILE A 222 9.51 6.36 -26.61
CA ILE A 222 8.23 5.77 -27.04
C ILE A 222 7.62 6.60 -28.16
N VAL A 223 7.53 7.92 -27.99
CA VAL A 223 6.97 8.82 -28.99
C VAL A 223 7.78 8.75 -30.31
N GLN A 224 9.10 8.81 -30.22
CA GLN A 224 9.99 8.69 -31.39
C GLN A 224 9.73 7.43 -32.20
N GLN A 225 9.56 6.27 -31.53
CA GLN A 225 9.25 5.01 -32.19
C GLN A 225 7.83 4.97 -32.75
N MET A 226 6.87 5.60 -32.04
CA MET A 226 5.49 5.66 -32.51
C MET A 226 5.32 6.61 -33.71
N GLN A 227 6.13 7.66 -33.85
CA GLN A 227 6.12 8.52 -35.04
C GLN A 227 6.43 7.73 -36.34
N ALA A 228 7.27 6.69 -36.25
CA ALA A 228 7.60 5.83 -37.37
C ALA A 228 6.49 4.79 -37.70
N ARG A 229 5.41 4.73 -36.91
CA ARG A 229 4.31 3.77 -37.11
C ARG A 229 3.25 4.36 -38.05
N THR A 230 2.62 3.49 -38.80
CA THR A 230 1.60 3.84 -39.81
C THR A 230 0.19 3.38 -39.43
N GLU A 231 0.05 2.55 -38.39
CA GLU A 231 -1.24 2.13 -37.86
C GLU A 231 -2.04 3.36 -37.35
N PRO A 232 -3.36 3.38 -37.49
CA PRO A 232 -4.18 4.46 -36.95
C PRO A 232 -4.14 4.48 -35.41
N PHE A 233 -3.65 5.55 -34.80
CA PHE A 233 -3.70 5.80 -33.37
C PHE A 233 -3.65 7.30 -33.06
N GLN A 234 -3.95 7.63 -31.83
CA GLN A 234 -3.67 8.92 -31.18
C GLN A 234 -2.93 8.64 -29.88
N ALA A 235 -2.09 9.55 -29.45
CA ALA A 235 -1.37 9.44 -28.18
C ALA A 235 -1.56 10.69 -27.33
N VAL A 236 -1.98 10.50 -26.08
CA VAL A 236 -1.91 11.55 -25.05
C VAL A 236 -0.66 11.27 -24.22
N VAL A 237 0.28 12.22 -24.23
CA VAL A 237 1.55 12.10 -23.52
C VAL A 237 1.54 13.01 -22.30
N VAL A 238 1.57 12.42 -21.11
CA VAL A 238 1.54 13.17 -19.84
C VAL A 238 2.96 13.23 -19.27
N CYS A 239 3.56 14.43 -19.29
CA CYS A 239 4.94 14.69 -18.86
C CYS A 239 5.08 14.94 -17.34
N GLY A 240 3.96 15.03 -16.60
CA GLY A 240 3.96 15.33 -15.17
C GLY A 240 4.45 16.74 -14.87
N HIS A 241 5.19 16.90 -13.78
CA HIS A 241 5.73 18.20 -13.35
C HIS A 241 7.04 18.58 -14.05
N ASN A 242 7.57 17.74 -14.95
CA ASN A 242 8.81 17.98 -15.67
C ASN A 242 8.58 18.89 -16.87
N ALA A 243 8.80 20.20 -16.70
CA ALA A 243 8.63 21.21 -17.75
C ALA A 243 9.66 21.06 -18.89
N ASP A 244 10.86 20.57 -18.58
CA ASP A 244 11.90 20.32 -19.58
C ASP A 244 11.51 19.17 -20.49
N LEU A 245 11.04 18.05 -19.90
CA LEU A 245 10.50 16.93 -20.66
C LEU A 245 9.35 17.36 -21.57
N LYS A 246 8.43 18.20 -21.05
CA LYS A 246 7.33 18.71 -21.89
C LYS A 246 7.85 19.50 -23.09
N ARG A 247 8.80 20.40 -22.89
CA ARG A 247 9.40 21.19 -23.97
C ARG A 247 10.11 20.30 -25.01
N ASP A 248 10.88 19.32 -24.54
CA ASP A 248 11.56 18.37 -25.41
C ASP A 248 10.57 17.52 -26.19
N MET A 249 9.45 17.14 -25.56
CA MET A 249 8.37 16.39 -26.18
C MET A 249 7.64 17.22 -27.23
N ASP A 250 7.32 18.48 -26.94
CA ASP A 250 6.70 19.40 -27.91
C ASP A 250 7.62 19.59 -29.14
N THR A 251 8.93 19.68 -28.90
CA THR A 251 9.94 19.78 -29.99
C THR A 251 9.99 18.48 -30.81
N LEU A 252 9.96 17.32 -30.16
CA LEU A 252 9.97 16.01 -30.83
C LEU A 252 8.72 15.78 -31.66
N VAL A 253 7.54 16.15 -31.15
CA VAL A 253 6.25 15.99 -31.83
C VAL A 253 6.18 16.94 -33.04
N GLY A 254 6.67 18.19 -32.94
CA GLY A 254 6.65 19.16 -34.01
C GLY A 254 5.24 19.41 -34.55
N ASP A 255 5.04 19.21 -35.85
CA ASP A 255 3.76 19.41 -36.52
C ASP A 255 2.80 18.19 -36.42
N ASP A 256 3.22 17.08 -35.84
CA ASP A 256 2.41 15.84 -35.72
C ASP A 256 1.39 15.92 -34.57
N THR A 257 0.80 17.08 -34.39
CA THR A 257 -0.16 17.38 -33.31
C THR A 257 -1.50 16.69 -33.48
N ASP A 258 -1.83 16.20 -34.68
CA ASP A 258 -3.02 15.40 -34.94
C ASP A 258 -2.96 14.00 -34.32
N ARG A 259 -1.74 13.46 -34.12
CA ARG A 259 -1.54 12.15 -33.52
C ARG A 259 -1.07 12.23 -32.06
N PHE A 260 -0.34 13.27 -31.68
CA PHE A 260 0.30 13.39 -30.37
C PHE A 260 -0.16 14.66 -29.62
N HIS A 261 -0.84 14.46 -28.49
CA HIS A 261 -1.32 15.52 -27.61
C HIS A 261 -0.47 15.54 -26.34
N VAL A 262 0.40 16.55 -26.22
CA VAL A 262 1.38 16.63 -25.12
C VAL A 262 0.83 17.47 -23.97
N LEU A 263 0.74 16.87 -22.80
CA LEU A 263 0.27 17.49 -21.56
C LEU A 263 1.41 17.56 -20.53
N GLY A 264 1.44 18.62 -19.73
CA GLY A 264 2.21 18.68 -18.50
C GLY A 264 1.51 17.88 -17.39
N PHE A 265 1.53 18.41 -16.17
CA PHE A 265 0.75 17.87 -15.07
C PHE A 265 -0.76 18.03 -15.35
N THR A 266 -1.54 16.98 -15.10
CA THR A 266 -3.00 17.02 -15.27
C THR A 266 -3.72 16.34 -14.12
N THR A 267 -4.86 16.88 -13.74
CA THR A 267 -5.80 16.26 -12.78
C THR A 267 -6.83 15.38 -13.46
N ALA A 268 -6.91 15.42 -14.80
CA ALA A 268 -7.88 14.68 -15.61
C ALA A 268 -7.46 13.24 -15.95
N MET A 269 -6.50 12.67 -15.22
CA MET A 269 -6.10 11.27 -15.41
C MET A 269 -7.26 10.28 -15.38
N PRO A 270 -8.29 10.41 -14.49
CA PRO A 270 -9.45 9.53 -14.52
C PRO A 270 -10.17 9.54 -15.85
N ASP A 271 -10.43 10.73 -16.40
CA ASP A 271 -11.14 10.90 -17.68
C ASP A 271 -10.31 10.34 -18.84
N LEU A 272 -9.01 10.66 -18.88
CA LEU A 272 -8.08 10.15 -19.88
C LEU A 272 -7.96 8.63 -19.83
N MET A 273 -7.86 8.03 -18.66
CA MET A 273 -7.79 6.56 -18.51
C MET A 273 -9.11 5.89 -18.96
N ARG A 274 -10.25 6.52 -18.77
CA ARG A 274 -11.55 5.97 -19.19
C ARG A 274 -11.77 5.99 -20.70
N VAL A 275 -11.18 6.94 -21.42
CA VAL A 275 -11.30 7.03 -22.88
C VAL A 275 -10.16 6.33 -23.62
N ALA A 276 -9.04 6.07 -22.98
CA ALA A 276 -7.88 5.43 -23.56
C ALA A 276 -8.11 3.95 -23.95
N SER A 277 -7.34 3.48 -24.90
CA SER A 277 -7.32 2.08 -25.33
C SER A 277 -6.26 1.27 -24.57
N ILE A 278 -5.13 1.88 -24.24
CA ILE A 278 -4.03 1.26 -23.50
C ILE A 278 -3.25 2.33 -22.73
N PHE A 279 -2.86 2.00 -21.50
CA PHE A 279 -1.94 2.81 -20.70
C PHE A 279 -0.51 2.32 -20.90
N VAL A 280 0.41 3.24 -21.19
CA VAL A 280 1.83 2.94 -21.36
C VAL A 280 2.61 3.64 -20.24
N GLY A 281 3.24 2.85 -19.37
CA GLY A 281 3.95 3.43 -18.22
C GLY A 281 4.59 2.39 -17.32
N LYS A 282 5.16 2.85 -16.20
CA LYS A 282 5.73 1.97 -15.17
C LYS A 282 4.62 1.26 -14.38
N PRO A 283 4.86 0.05 -13.89
CA PRO A 283 3.91 -0.70 -13.06
C PRO A 283 3.95 -0.27 -11.58
N GLY A 284 3.90 1.03 -11.30
CA GLY A 284 3.76 1.53 -9.94
C GLY A 284 2.39 1.13 -9.36
N GLY A 285 2.34 0.81 -8.05
CA GLY A 285 1.13 0.26 -7.42
C GLY A 285 -0.12 1.11 -7.66
N LEU A 286 -0.02 2.43 -7.53
CA LEU A 286 -1.16 3.34 -7.71
C LEU A 286 -1.57 3.47 -9.18
N SER A 287 -0.64 3.80 -10.09
CA SER A 287 -0.98 3.96 -11.51
C SER A 287 -1.57 2.69 -12.10
N SER A 288 -1.07 1.53 -11.68
CA SER A 288 -1.62 0.24 -12.08
C SER A 288 -3.03 0.03 -11.52
N SER A 289 -3.26 0.34 -10.25
CA SER A 289 -4.58 0.20 -9.62
C SER A 289 -5.60 1.18 -10.21
N GLU A 290 -5.19 2.39 -10.57
CA GLU A 290 -5.99 3.38 -11.28
C GLU A 290 -6.38 2.89 -12.67
N ALA A 291 -5.41 2.36 -13.44
CA ALA A 291 -5.67 1.77 -14.75
C ALA A 291 -6.62 0.56 -14.66
N MET A 292 -6.42 -0.35 -13.70
CA MET A 292 -7.32 -1.48 -13.47
C MET A 292 -8.71 -1.02 -13.06
N ALA A 293 -8.84 -0.02 -12.18
CA ALA A 293 -10.13 0.55 -11.79
C ALA A 293 -10.87 1.19 -12.99
N ALA A 294 -10.12 1.79 -13.92
CA ALA A 294 -10.65 2.30 -15.18
C ALA A 294 -10.96 1.19 -16.22
N GLY A 295 -10.59 -0.06 -15.94
CA GLY A 295 -10.67 -1.17 -16.91
C GLY A 295 -9.73 -0.96 -18.11
N LEU A 296 -8.57 -0.35 -17.88
CA LEU A 296 -7.62 0.04 -18.93
C LEU A 296 -6.43 -0.93 -18.99
N PRO A 297 -6.21 -1.65 -20.11
CA PRO A 297 -5.04 -2.51 -20.30
C PRO A 297 -3.74 -1.71 -20.22
N MET A 298 -2.64 -2.38 -19.84
CA MET A 298 -1.34 -1.73 -19.69
C MET A 298 -0.26 -2.33 -20.60
N ALA A 299 0.61 -1.45 -21.13
CA ALA A 299 1.92 -1.80 -21.65
C ALA A 299 3.00 -1.32 -20.67
N LEU A 300 3.60 -2.25 -19.96
CA LEU A 300 4.52 -1.97 -18.85
C LEU A 300 5.95 -1.77 -19.36
N ILE A 301 6.61 -0.76 -18.81
CA ILE A 301 7.98 -0.39 -19.17
C ILE A 301 8.79 -0.13 -17.90
N ASN A 302 10.08 -0.43 -17.98
CA ASN A 302 11.11 -0.06 -16.99
C ASN A 302 10.69 -0.20 -15.53
N PRO A 303 10.21 -1.38 -15.08
CA PRO A 303 9.87 -1.59 -13.69
C PRO A 303 11.09 -1.41 -12.79
N ILE A 304 10.91 -0.74 -11.66
CA ILE A 304 11.93 -0.65 -10.61
C ILE A 304 12.11 -2.05 -10.01
N PRO A 305 13.37 -2.55 -9.88
CA PRO A 305 13.63 -3.85 -9.25
C PRO A 305 13.06 -3.95 -7.83
N GLY A 306 12.54 -5.11 -7.50
CA GLY A 306 11.79 -5.36 -6.28
C GLY A 306 10.29 -5.12 -6.48
N GLN A 307 9.76 -4.05 -5.90
CA GLN A 307 8.31 -3.80 -5.84
C GLN A 307 7.61 -3.70 -7.21
N GLU A 308 8.15 -2.89 -8.15
CA GLU A 308 7.47 -2.71 -9.44
C GLU A 308 7.61 -3.95 -10.35
N VAL A 309 8.68 -4.74 -10.20
CA VAL A 309 8.78 -6.04 -10.90
C VAL A 309 7.66 -6.97 -10.43
N ARG A 310 7.42 -7.08 -9.12
CA ARG A 310 6.34 -7.92 -8.57
C ARG A 310 4.96 -7.38 -8.95
N ASN A 311 4.77 -6.06 -8.98
CA ASN A 311 3.55 -5.45 -9.51
C ASN A 311 3.35 -5.82 -10.99
N SER A 312 4.42 -5.76 -11.79
CA SER A 312 4.39 -6.18 -13.20
C SER A 312 3.98 -7.64 -13.36
N ASP A 313 4.60 -8.54 -12.59
CA ASP A 313 4.35 -9.97 -12.68
C ASP A 313 2.87 -10.28 -12.36
N TYR A 314 2.31 -9.67 -11.33
CA TYR A 314 0.88 -9.79 -11.02
C TYR A 314 -0.01 -9.35 -12.19
N LEU A 315 0.23 -8.17 -12.78
CA LEU A 315 -0.59 -7.67 -13.88
C LEU A 315 -0.51 -8.52 -15.13
N LEU A 316 0.68 -9.12 -15.40
CA LEU A 316 0.88 -10.07 -16.48
C LEU A 316 0.12 -11.38 -16.23
N GLU A 317 0.18 -11.90 -15.00
CA GLU A 317 -0.53 -13.11 -14.58
C GLU A 317 -2.05 -12.95 -14.73
N GLN A 318 -2.58 -11.77 -14.38
CA GLN A 318 -4.00 -11.46 -14.57
C GLN A 318 -4.39 -11.31 -16.06
N GLY A 319 -3.44 -11.23 -16.98
CA GLY A 319 -3.69 -10.98 -18.41
C GLY A 319 -4.13 -9.54 -18.73
N ALA A 320 -3.98 -8.63 -17.78
CA ALA A 320 -4.36 -7.20 -17.93
C ALA A 320 -3.24 -6.35 -18.54
N ALA A 321 -2.02 -6.89 -18.65
CA ALA A 321 -0.85 -6.16 -19.14
C ALA A 321 0.01 -6.99 -20.08
N VAL A 322 0.87 -6.26 -20.81
CA VAL A 322 2.05 -6.79 -21.49
C VAL A 322 3.28 -6.04 -20.99
N ARG A 323 4.45 -6.71 -20.90
CA ARG A 323 5.70 -6.06 -20.52
C ARG A 323 6.63 -5.90 -21.72
N ASN A 324 7.20 -4.72 -21.85
CA ASN A 324 8.26 -4.44 -22.81
C ASN A 324 9.62 -4.50 -22.11
N ASN A 325 10.42 -5.52 -22.48
CA ASN A 325 11.75 -5.73 -21.88
C ASN A 325 12.87 -4.99 -22.63
N TYR A 326 12.62 -4.57 -23.87
CA TYR A 326 13.60 -3.90 -24.73
C TYR A 326 13.04 -2.56 -25.18
N GLU A 327 13.60 -1.46 -24.71
CA GLU A 327 13.15 -0.11 -25.07
C GLU A 327 13.10 0.15 -26.57
N THR A 328 13.98 -0.52 -27.34
CA THR A 328 14.06 -0.40 -28.79
C THR A 328 12.90 -1.05 -29.54
N THR A 329 12.09 -1.87 -28.89
CA THR A 329 10.97 -2.62 -29.52
C THR A 329 9.59 -2.15 -29.06
N ILE A 330 9.50 -1.09 -28.28
CA ILE A 330 8.22 -0.65 -27.72
C ILE A 330 7.23 -0.23 -28.81
N GLY A 331 7.68 0.51 -29.83
CA GLY A 331 6.83 0.92 -30.95
C GLY A 331 6.29 -0.26 -31.74
N TRP A 332 7.11 -1.29 -31.98
CA TRP A 332 6.65 -2.53 -32.62
C TRP A 332 5.59 -3.22 -31.74
N LYS A 333 5.85 -3.40 -30.45
CA LYS A 333 4.92 -4.09 -29.54
C LYS A 333 3.57 -3.35 -29.41
N LEU A 334 3.59 -2.03 -29.35
CA LEU A 334 2.36 -1.21 -29.32
C LEU A 334 1.61 -1.33 -30.65
N GLY A 335 2.32 -1.33 -31.80
CA GLY A 335 1.72 -1.56 -33.12
C GLY A 335 1.00 -2.92 -33.21
N GLU A 336 1.63 -4.01 -32.74
CA GLU A 336 1.01 -5.33 -32.68
C GLU A 336 -0.26 -5.36 -31.83
N LEU A 337 -0.27 -4.62 -30.70
CA LEU A 337 -1.45 -4.50 -29.84
C LEU A 337 -2.57 -3.72 -30.53
N LEU A 338 -2.24 -2.62 -31.20
CA LEU A 338 -3.21 -1.81 -31.94
C LEU A 338 -3.81 -2.57 -33.12
N ALA A 339 -3.03 -3.46 -33.74
CA ALA A 339 -3.48 -4.33 -34.84
C ALA A 339 -4.36 -5.51 -34.40
N ASP A 340 -4.46 -5.79 -33.09
CA ASP A 340 -5.27 -6.89 -32.53
C ASP A 340 -6.33 -6.36 -31.53
N PRO A 341 -7.45 -5.81 -32.00
CA PRO A 341 -8.54 -5.32 -31.13
C PRO A 341 -9.11 -6.42 -30.23
N ALA A 342 -9.14 -7.67 -30.69
CA ALA A 342 -9.66 -8.77 -29.88
C ALA A 342 -8.76 -9.07 -28.68
N ARG A 343 -7.44 -8.93 -28.84
CA ARG A 343 -6.48 -9.04 -27.72
C ARG A 343 -6.66 -7.90 -26.73
N LEU A 344 -6.78 -6.66 -27.21
CA LEU A 344 -7.04 -5.51 -26.36
C LEU A 344 -8.32 -5.66 -25.56
N GLU A 345 -9.39 -6.19 -26.16
CA GLU A 345 -10.65 -6.43 -25.47
C GLU A 345 -10.52 -7.51 -24.38
N ARG A 346 -9.80 -8.61 -24.65
CA ARG A 346 -9.51 -9.61 -23.60
C ARG A 346 -8.72 -9.00 -22.44
N MET A 347 -7.71 -8.19 -22.75
CA MET A 347 -6.93 -7.48 -21.74
C MET A 347 -7.79 -6.46 -20.95
N ARG A 348 -8.74 -5.79 -21.60
CA ARG A 348 -9.70 -4.88 -20.96
C ARG A 348 -10.60 -5.62 -19.98
N ALA A 349 -11.16 -6.75 -20.40
CA ALA A 349 -11.98 -7.60 -19.53
C ALA A 349 -11.18 -8.07 -18.29
N ALA A 350 -9.91 -8.45 -18.47
CA ALA A 350 -9.01 -8.83 -17.40
C ALA A 350 -8.71 -7.65 -16.45
N ALA A 351 -8.47 -6.46 -16.98
CA ALA A 351 -8.27 -5.25 -16.19
C ALA A 351 -9.51 -4.91 -15.35
N GLN A 352 -10.73 -5.00 -15.93
CA GLN A 352 -11.98 -4.80 -15.21
C GLN A 352 -12.20 -5.81 -14.09
N ALA A 353 -11.88 -7.09 -14.32
CA ALA A 353 -11.98 -8.15 -13.30
C ALA A 353 -10.98 -7.94 -12.15
N THR A 354 -9.78 -7.42 -12.46
CA THR A 354 -8.71 -7.15 -11.49
C THR A 354 -8.96 -5.87 -10.70
N GLY A 355 -9.59 -4.86 -11.30
CA GLY A 355 -9.80 -3.53 -10.73
C GLY A 355 -10.60 -3.54 -9.42
N ARG A 356 -10.23 -2.65 -8.50
CA ARG A 356 -10.90 -2.47 -7.20
C ARG A 356 -11.22 -0.99 -6.95
N PRO A 357 -12.14 -0.38 -7.73
CA PRO A 357 -12.47 1.04 -7.59
C PRO A 357 -13.08 1.37 -6.22
N GLY A 358 -13.66 0.39 -5.53
CA GLY A 358 -14.22 0.52 -4.18
C GLY A 358 -13.20 0.38 -3.03
N ALA A 359 -11.90 0.23 -3.28
CA ALA A 359 -10.90 -0.04 -2.26
C ALA A 359 -10.91 1.00 -1.13
N ALA A 360 -10.93 2.30 -1.46
CA ALA A 360 -10.95 3.37 -0.46
C ALA A 360 -12.20 3.31 0.43
N SER A 361 -13.38 3.05 -0.13
CA SER A 361 -14.62 2.93 0.64
C SER A 361 -14.63 1.68 1.52
N THR A 362 -14.05 0.58 1.06
CA THR A 362 -13.87 -0.64 1.89
C THR A 362 -13.03 -0.34 3.11
N VAL A 363 -11.84 0.28 2.95
CA VAL A 363 -10.98 0.67 4.07
C VAL A 363 -11.71 1.56 5.07
N VAL A 364 -12.37 2.61 4.58
CA VAL A 364 -13.06 3.58 5.43
C VAL A 364 -14.22 2.92 6.17
N ASN A 365 -15.06 2.14 5.50
CA ASN A 365 -16.22 1.49 6.12
C ASN A 365 -15.79 0.47 7.18
N ASP A 366 -14.78 -0.36 6.90
CA ASP A 366 -14.25 -1.33 7.85
C ASP A 366 -13.71 -0.63 9.10
N MET A 367 -12.92 0.42 8.93
CA MET A 367 -12.31 1.13 10.07
C MET A 367 -13.30 1.97 10.87
N LEU A 368 -14.32 2.52 10.25
CA LEU A 368 -15.40 3.24 10.95
C LEU A 368 -16.39 2.27 11.59
N GLY A 369 -16.68 1.13 10.96
CA GLY A 369 -17.52 0.06 11.49
C GLY A 369 -16.87 -0.73 12.63
N ASP A 370 -15.57 -0.94 12.56
CA ASP A 370 -14.80 -1.68 13.54
C ASP A 370 -14.64 -0.87 14.83
N ARG A 371 -15.03 -1.45 15.96
CA ARG A 371 -14.86 -0.86 17.30
C ARG A 371 -13.78 -1.59 18.09
N ASP A 372 -13.19 -2.62 17.53
CA ASP A 372 -12.22 -3.46 18.20
C ASP A 372 -10.85 -2.79 18.28
N GLY A 373 -10.13 -3.15 19.34
CA GLY A 373 -8.81 -2.61 19.61
C GLY A 373 -7.72 -3.17 18.67
N GLN A 374 -6.49 -2.86 19.03
CA GLN A 374 -5.29 -3.33 18.34
C GLN A 374 -5.05 -4.83 18.53
N LEU A 375 -4.55 -5.48 17.48
CA LEU A 375 -3.83 -6.75 17.63
C LEU A 375 -2.42 -6.42 18.13
N TRP A 376 -1.93 -7.22 19.07
CA TRP A 376 -0.56 -7.14 19.59
C TRP A 376 0.20 -8.43 19.31
N ILE A 377 1.40 -8.30 18.75
CA ILE A 377 2.27 -9.44 18.40
C ILE A 377 3.48 -9.40 19.34
N SER A 378 3.55 -10.39 20.21
CA SER A 378 4.65 -10.49 21.18
C SER A 378 6.00 -10.65 20.50
N ASP A 379 7.11 -10.23 21.14
CA ASP A 379 8.45 -10.32 20.58
C ASP A 379 8.85 -11.77 20.25
N LYS A 380 8.36 -12.74 21.03
CA LYS A 380 8.57 -14.16 20.74
C LYS A 380 7.75 -14.62 19.53
N ALA A 381 6.50 -14.14 19.38
CA ALA A 381 5.66 -14.45 18.23
C ALA A 381 6.23 -13.83 16.94
N GLN A 382 6.79 -12.61 17.00
CA GLN A 382 7.47 -11.99 15.86
C GLN A 382 8.60 -12.87 15.29
N ARG A 383 9.39 -13.50 16.19
CA ARG A 383 10.45 -14.44 15.76
C ARG A 383 9.87 -15.67 15.06
N SER A 384 8.80 -16.25 15.60
CA SER A 384 8.14 -17.41 14.98
C SER A 384 7.51 -17.09 13.63
N LEU A 385 6.90 -15.90 13.49
CA LEU A 385 6.35 -15.41 12.21
C LEU A 385 7.45 -15.24 11.17
N ARG A 386 8.57 -14.61 11.55
CA ARG A 386 9.72 -14.46 10.67
C ARG A 386 10.26 -15.80 10.18
N GLU A 387 10.40 -16.78 11.08
CA GLU A 387 10.87 -18.13 10.72
C GLU A 387 9.89 -18.84 9.79
N ALA A 388 8.58 -18.70 10.01
CA ALA A 388 7.54 -19.28 9.16
C ALA A 388 7.53 -18.69 7.73
N SER A 389 7.85 -17.42 7.58
CA SER A 389 7.87 -16.73 6.30
C SER A 389 9.10 -17.08 5.42
N HIS A 390 10.12 -17.71 6.00
CA HIS A 390 11.34 -18.15 5.30
C HIS A 390 11.29 -19.60 4.80
N LEU A 391 10.12 -20.20 4.68
CA LEU A 391 9.96 -21.60 4.28
C LEU A 391 10.52 -21.94 2.89
N ASP A 392 10.80 -20.95 2.05
CA ASP A 392 11.37 -21.14 0.70
C ASP A 392 12.92 -21.27 0.69
N LYS A 393 13.59 -21.29 1.86
CA LYS A 393 15.04 -21.56 1.93
C LYS A 393 15.28 -22.99 2.40
N PRO A 394 15.58 -23.94 1.46
CA PRO A 394 15.67 -25.37 1.77
C PRO A 394 16.79 -25.79 2.73
N ASP A 395 17.73 -24.91 3.04
CA ASP A 395 18.99 -25.26 3.70
C ASP A 395 19.06 -24.95 5.22
N ARG A 396 17.95 -24.55 5.86
CA ARG A 396 17.94 -24.42 7.34
C ARG A 396 17.18 -25.55 7.98
N PRO A 397 17.80 -26.33 8.91
CA PRO A 397 17.07 -27.27 9.72
C PRO A 397 15.98 -26.47 10.47
N ALA A 398 14.73 -26.92 10.36
CA ALA A 398 13.63 -26.34 11.10
C ALA A 398 13.96 -26.35 12.59
N SER A 399 14.18 -25.16 13.18
CA SER A 399 14.17 -25.08 14.63
C SER A 399 12.78 -25.54 15.12
N PRO A 400 12.65 -26.16 16.29
CA PRO A 400 11.37 -26.59 16.80
C PRO A 400 10.44 -25.38 16.83
N LYS A 401 9.47 -25.34 15.89
CA LYS A 401 8.51 -24.25 15.73
C LYS A 401 7.79 -24.08 17.08
N GLN A 402 7.99 -22.98 17.76
CA GLN A 402 7.13 -22.63 18.88
C GLN A 402 5.72 -22.41 18.30
N ARG A 403 4.78 -23.22 18.76
CA ARG A 403 3.41 -23.13 18.29
C ARG A 403 2.83 -21.76 18.68
N LEU A 404 2.31 -21.05 17.69
CA LEU A 404 1.62 -19.78 17.91
C LEU A 404 0.20 -20.04 18.43
N ARG A 405 -0.27 -19.13 19.28
CA ARG A 405 -1.62 -19.11 19.83
C ARG A 405 -2.23 -17.73 19.64
N THR A 406 -3.44 -17.72 19.17
CA THR A 406 -4.23 -16.49 19.07
C THR A 406 -5.12 -16.36 20.28
N LEU A 407 -5.04 -15.24 20.99
CA LEU A 407 -6.01 -14.86 22.01
C LEU A 407 -7.14 -14.11 21.35
N ILE A 408 -8.35 -14.61 21.46
CA ILE A 408 -9.58 -14.03 20.90
C ILE A 408 -10.41 -13.48 22.05
N ASP A 409 -10.73 -12.20 22.03
CA ASP A 409 -11.65 -11.59 22.99
C ASP A 409 -13.06 -12.17 22.79
N THR A 410 -13.59 -12.82 23.78
CA THR A 410 -14.89 -13.49 23.69
C THR A 410 -16.07 -12.52 23.59
N SER A 411 -15.88 -11.25 23.95
CA SER A 411 -16.93 -10.22 23.84
C SER A 411 -17.09 -9.67 22.42
N SER A 412 -16.01 -9.63 21.66
CA SER A 412 -15.98 -9.12 20.29
C SER A 412 -15.81 -10.20 19.23
N GLY A 413 -15.33 -11.39 19.62
CA GLY A 413 -14.95 -12.45 18.68
C GLY A 413 -13.69 -12.18 17.87
N ARG A 414 -12.90 -11.16 18.24
CA ARG A 414 -11.71 -10.70 17.50
C ARG A 414 -10.40 -11.12 18.17
N SER A 415 -9.41 -11.38 17.34
CA SER A 415 -8.03 -11.65 17.79
C SER A 415 -7.43 -10.41 18.45
N VAL A 416 -6.94 -10.53 19.69
CA VAL A 416 -6.36 -9.41 20.46
C VAL A 416 -4.85 -9.56 20.66
N ALA A 417 -4.35 -10.79 20.67
CA ALA A 417 -2.90 -11.03 20.74
C ALA A 417 -2.49 -12.30 20.01
N LEU A 418 -1.27 -12.30 19.52
CA LEU A 418 -0.56 -13.47 19.00
C LEU A 418 0.64 -13.74 19.91
N ILE A 419 0.67 -14.93 20.52
CA ILE A 419 1.65 -15.34 21.53
C ILE A 419 2.15 -16.77 21.25
N THR A 420 3.17 -17.22 21.96
CA THR A 420 3.66 -18.59 21.90
C THR A 420 3.05 -19.46 23.01
N ASP A 421 3.07 -20.79 22.86
CA ASP A 421 2.65 -21.74 23.91
C ASP A 421 3.36 -21.48 25.27
N GLY A 422 4.64 -21.09 25.23
CA GLY A 422 5.38 -20.76 26.46
C GLY A 422 4.83 -19.52 27.17
N GLN A 423 4.42 -18.49 26.42
CA GLN A 423 3.82 -17.28 26.98
C GLN A 423 2.40 -17.55 27.49
N LEU A 424 1.64 -18.39 26.78
CA LEU A 424 0.32 -18.84 27.26
C LEU A 424 0.44 -19.54 28.59
N LYS A 425 1.43 -20.43 28.76
CA LYS A 425 1.70 -21.12 30.03
C LYS A 425 2.04 -20.13 31.16
N GLU A 426 2.80 -19.07 30.88
CA GLU A 426 3.05 -18.04 31.89
C GLU A 426 1.78 -17.26 32.24
N LEU A 427 0.99 -16.84 31.24
CA LEU A 427 -0.28 -16.14 31.46
C LEU A 427 -1.30 -16.97 32.24
N SER A 428 -1.35 -18.28 32.03
CA SER A 428 -2.27 -19.16 32.76
C SER A 428 -2.07 -19.18 34.27
N LYS A 429 -0.94 -18.68 34.79
CA LYS A 429 -0.69 -18.55 36.22
C LYS A 429 -1.52 -17.43 36.88
N VAL A 430 -1.94 -16.42 36.11
CA VAL A 430 -2.73 -15.26 36.59
C VAL A 430 -4.12 -15.16 36.00
N MET A 431 -4.45 -16.04 35.06
CA MET A 431 -5.78 -16.19 34.46
C MET A 431 -6.48 -17.41 35.02
N TRP A 432 -7.79 -17.38 35.14
CA TRP A 432 -8.56 -18.57 35.51
C TRP A 432 -9.50 -19.04 34.42
N ALA A 433 -9.82 -20.30 34.42
CA ALA A 433 -10.76 -20.86 33.46
C ALA A 433 -12.17 -20.27 33.68
N SER A 434 -12.81 -19.85 32.62
CA SER A 434 -14.18 -19.33 32.62
C SER A 434 -14.92 -19.90 31.41
N GLY A 435 -15.68 -20.96 31.63
CA GLY A 435 -16.35 -21.69 30.54
C GLY A 435 -15.34 -22.31 29.58
N THR A 436 -15.43 -21.95 28.29
CA THR A 436 -14.52 -22.39 27.21
C THR A 436 -13.28 -21.55 27.05
N GLY A 437 -13.06 -20.52 27.88
CA GLY A 437 -11.99 -19.55 27.76
C GLY A 437 -11.25 -19.29 29.07
N MET A 438 -10.45 -18.24 29.06
CA MET A 438 -9.69 -17.73 30.21
C MET A 438 -10.04 -16.28 30.49
N THR A 439 -10.06 -15.90 31.75
CA THR A 439 -10.36 -14.52 32.19
C THR A 439 -9.17 -13.95 32.94
N LEU A 440 -8.81 -12.72 32.61
CA LEU A 440 -7.82 -11.90 33.31
C LEU A 440 -8.49 -10.64 33.85
N GLU A 441 -8.43 -10.43 35.16
CA GLU A 441 -8.97 -9.24 35.80
C GLU A 441 -7.95 -8.11 35.92
N ARG A 442 -8.44 -6.87 35.83
CA ARG A 442 -7.63 -5.66 36.04
C ARG A 442 -6.92 -5.65 37.40
N ALA A 443 -7.55 -6.22 38.44
CA ALA A 443 -6.96 -6.32 39.76
C ALA A 443 -5.62 -7.08 39.79
N ARG A 444 -5.40 -8.02 38.84
CA ARG A 444 -4.18 -8.81 38.72
C ARG A 444 -3.07 -8.21 37.84
N LEU A 445 -3.22 -6.99 37.38
CA LEU A 445 -2.20 -6.31 36.57
C LEU A 445 -0.81 -6.25 37.25
N ARG A 446 -0.77 -6.18 38.60
CA ARG A 446 0.51 -6.18 39.34
C ARG A 446 1.20 -7.55 39.26
N GLU A 447 0.47 -8.65 39.26
CA GLU A 447 1.00 -10.00 39.18
C GLU A 447 1.62 -10.27 37.80
N ILE A 448 1.06 -9.68 36.74
CA ILE A 448 1.56 -9.81 35.36
C ILE A 448 3.00 -9.33 35.26
N THR A 449 3.40 -8.28 35.98
CA THR A 449 4.76 -7.76 35.96
C THR A 449 5.79 -8.70 36.58
N THR A 450 5.36 -9.69 37.34
CA THR A 450 6.23 -10.72 37.94
C THR A 450 6.43 -11.94 37.03
N LEU A 451 5.63 -12.05 35.95
CA LEU A 451 5.72 -13.13 34.99
C LEU A 451 6.85 -12.91 33.98
N GLN A 452 7.38 -13.99 33.44
CA GLN A 452 8.38 -13.96 32.38
C GLN A 452 7.77 -13.73 31.00
N LEU A 453 6.96 -12.68 30.89
CA LEU A 453 6.34 -12.23 29.63
C LEU A 453 7.22 -11.16 28.97
N ASP A 454 7.14 -11.06 27.64
CA ASP A 454 7.83 -9.98 26.95
C ASP A 454 7.10 -8.62 27.13
N PRO A 455 7.84 -7.50 26.96
CA PRO A 455 7.30 -6.16 27.21
C PRO A 455 6.08 -5.81 26.36
N THR A 456 6.06 -6.28 25.11
CA THR A 456 4.94 -6.02 24.18
C THR A 456 3.64 -6.66 24.72
N LEU A 457 3.70 -7.88 25.21
CA LEU A 457 2.55 -8.56 25.77
C LEU A 457 2.08 -7.91 27.07
N VAL A 458 3.00 -7.51 27.96
CA VAL A 458 2.66 -6.76 29.18
C VAL A 458 1.99 -5.42 28.84
N THR A 459 2.50 -4.71 27.85
CA THR A 459 1.92 -3.44 27.36
C THR A 459 0.50 -3.64 26.84
N MET A 460 0.27 -4.68 26.02
CA MET A 460 -1.06 -5.03 25.53
C MET A 460 -2.05 -5.25 26.67
N LEU A 461 -1.70 -6.10 27.64
CA LEU A 461 -2.57 -6.42 28.76
C LEU A 461 -2.91 -5.18 29.59
N ARG A 462 -1.95 -4.28 29.82
CA ARG A 462 -2.20 -2.99 30.49
C ARG A 462 -3.15 -2.12 29.69
N ASN A 463 -2.96 -1.97 28.40
CA ASN A 463 -3.82 -1.13 27.54
C ASN A 463 -5.26 -1.67 27.50
N VAL A 464 -5.42 -2.96 27.29
CA VAL A 464 -6.75 -3.57 27.23
C VAL A 464 -7.49 -3.43 28.56
N LEU A 465 -6.81 -3.69 29.68
CA LEU A 465 -7.41 -3.63 31.02
C LEU A 465 -7.50 -2.21 31.59
N ALA A 466 -6.87 -1.19 30.97
CA ALA A 466 -7.04 0.19 31.36
C ALA A 466 -8.49 0.68 31.18
N HIS A 467 -9.17 0.18 30.16
CA HIS A 467 -10.51 0.64 29.77
C HIS A 467 -11.64 -0.32 30.13
N ARG A 468 -11.34 -1.50 30.72
CA ARG A 468 -12.34 -2.48 31.14
C ARG A 468 -11.87 -3.28 32.35
N PRO A 469 -12.82 -3.80 33.18
CA PRO A 469 -12.46 -4.50 34.43
C PRO A 469 -11.83 -5.88 34.20
N ASP A 470 -12.13 -6.52 33.09
CA ASP A 470 -11.64 -7.85 32.74
C ASP A 470 -11.38 -8.00 31.24
N LEU A 471 -10.59 -9.01 30.90
CA LEU A 471 -10.38 -9.51 29.55
C LEU A 471 -10.72 -11.00 29.55
N LYS A 472 -11.78 -11.36 28.82
CA LYS A 472 -12.16 -12.77 28.60
C LYS A 472 -11.68 -13.18 27.22
N VAL A 473 -10.87 -14.24 27.15
CA VAL A 473 -10.29 -14.73 25.91
C VAL A 473 -10.57 -16.22 25.70
N SER A 474 -10.84 -16.60 24.47
CA SER A 474 -10.67 -17.96 23.96
C SER A 474 -9.30 -18.09 23.29
N ILE A 475 -8.81 -19.32 23.15
CA ILE A 475 -7.46 -19.61 22.64
C ILE A 475 -7.61 -20.55 21.46
N THR A 476 -7.00 -20.17 20.32
CA THR A 476 -6.94 -20.99 19.11
C THR A 476 -5.51 -21.29 18.68
#